data_73eedaea98e2cd203956be3a21ef417e
#
_entry.id   73eedaea98e2cd203956be3a21ef417e
#
_cell.length_a   1.000
_cell.length_b   1.000
_cell.length_c   1.000
_cell.angle_alpha   90.00
_cell.angle_beta   90.00
_cell.angle_gamma   90.00
#
_symmetry.space_group_name_H-M   'P 1'
#
loop_
_entity.id
_entity.type
_entity.pdbx_description
1 polymer ?
#
loop_
_entity_poly.entity_id
_entity_poly.type
_entity_poly.pdbx_seq_one_letter_code
_entity_poly.pdbx_strand_id
1 'polypeptide(L)'
;MNFSGFNFVTPQTDESGDSATEPATARTDVDTIHDVIIIGSGPAGYTAALYAARAELKPLVFEGYEFGGELMNTTDVENFPGFPEGVLGPDLMGNMREQAEKFGADLRPELVDRVDFSGEIKKVFVDDEEFHARAVILATGAAPRHLGIPGEA
;
A
#
# COMPACT_ATOMS: atom_id res chain seq x y z
N MET A 1 24.88 -17.60 32.74
CA MET A 1 23.45 -17.94 32.60
C MET A 1 23.23 -18.33 31.16
N ASN A 2 23.00 -19.64 30.87
CA ASN A 2 22.79 -20.17 29.52
C ASN A 2 21.34 -20.01 29.13
N PHE A 3 21.08 -19.28 28.05
CA PHE A 3 19.79 -19.31 27.38
C PHE A 3 19.88 -20.27 26.18
N SER A 4 19.60 -21.54 26.42
CA SER A 4 19.36 -22.54 25.39
C SER A 4 17.89 -22.95 25.46
N GLY A 5 17.14 -22.77 24.41
CA GLY A 5 15.83 -23.36 24.26
C GLY A 5 14.77 -22.50 23.60
N PHE A 6 14.99 -22.07 22.35
CA PHE A 6 13.85 -21.76 21.47
C PHE A 6 13.92 -22.69 20.27
N ASN A 7 13.08 -23.71 20.27
CA ASN A 7 12.85 -24.54 19.11
C ASN A 7 11.86 -23.84 18.18
N PHE A 8 12.33 -23.39 17.03
CA PHE A 8 11.46 -23.01 15.92
C PHE A 8 10.92 -24.28 15.27
N VAL A 9 9.61 -24.51 15.37
CA VAL A 9 8.90 -25.51 14.58
C VAL A 9 8.60 -24.86 13.23
N THR A 10 9.28 -25.31 12.20
CA THR A 10 8.92 -24.97 10.81
C THR A 10 7.70 -25.78 10.41
N PRO A 11 6.63 -25.18 9.85
CA PRO A 11 5.54 -25.93 9.26
C PRO A 11 6.05 -26.64 7.98
N GLN A 12 5.81 -27.94 7.87
CA GLN A 12 5.96 -28.67 6.61
C GLN A 12 4.90 -28.21 5.63
N THR A 13 5.32 -27.80 4.45
CA THR A 13 4.45 -27.55 3.31
C THR A 13 4.05 -28.89 2.67
N ASP A 14 2.80 -29.26 2.80
CA ASP A 14 2.20 -30.27 1.93
C ASP A 14 1.81 -29.62 0.59
N GLU A 15 2.52 -29.99 -0.45
CA GLU A 15 2.15 -29.70 -1.84
C GLU A 15 0.99 -30.61 -2.25
N SER A 16 -0.18 -30.02 -2.49
CA SER A 16 -1.12 -30.49 -3.54
C SER A 16 -2.36 -29.60 -3.55
N GLY A 17 -2.68 -28.99 -4.68
CA GLY A 17 -4.03 -28.47 -4.89
C GLY A 17 -4.11 -27.26 -5.80
N ASP A 18 -4.17 -27.53 -7.09
CA ASP A 18 -5.07 -26.92 -8.08
C ASP A 18 -5.41 -25.43 -7.92
N SER A 19 -4.74 -24.61 -8.74
CA SER A 19 -5.11 -23.20 -8.93
C SER A 19 -6.35 -23.11 -9.81
N ALA A 20 -7.53 -23.23 -9.22
CA ALA A 20 -8.75 -22.72 -9.86
C ALA A 20 -8.72 -21.17 -9.79
N THR A 21 -8.50 -20.55 -10.94
CA THR A 21 -8.73 -19.11 -11.13
C THR A 21 -10.22 -18.86 -10.88
N GLU A 22 -10.55 -18.31 -9.72
CA GLU A 22 -11.92 -17.86 -9.45
C GLU A 22 -12.26 -16.75 -10.48
N PRO A 23 -13.47 -16.78 -11.07
CA PRO A 23 -13.91 -15.71 -11.94
C PRO A 23 -13.97 -14.41 -11.13
N ALA A 24 -13.49 -13.31 -11.71
CA ALA A 24 -13.58 -11.98 -11.13
C ALA A 24 -15.02 -11.72 -10.67
N THR A 25 -15.28 -11.85 -9.38
CA THR A 25 -16.54 -11.47 -8.76
C THR A 25 -16.72 -9.98 -8.99
N ALA A 26 -17.88 -9.59 -9.54
CA ALA A 26 -18.27 -8.19 -9.68
C ALA A 26 -17.99 -7.47 -8.35
N ARG A 27 -17.26 -6.36 -8.41
CA ARG A 27 -16.90 -5.57 -7.22
C ARG A 27 -18.16 -5.10 -6.53
N THR A 28 -18.41 -5.60 -5.33
CA THR A 28 -19.58 -5.25 -4.51
C THR A 28 -19.30 -4.06 -3.60
N ASP A 29 -18.10 -3.53 -3.63
CA ASP A 29 -17.61 -2.49 -2.72
C ASP A 29 -17.74 -1.05 -3.27
N VAL A 30 -18.11 -0.90 -4.54
CA VAL A 30 -18.40 0.41 -5.15
C VAL A 30 -19.57 1.12 -4.43
N ASP A 31 -20.57 0.37 -3.98
CA ASP A 31 -21.71 0.88 -3.21
C ASP A 31 -21.42 1.01 -1.69
N THR A 32 -20.23 0.65 -1.24
CA THR A 32 -19.86 0.65 0.17
C THR A 32 -19.25 2.00 0.56
N ILE A 33 -19.67 2.56 1.71
CA ILE A 33 -18.99 3.72 2.28
C ILE A 33 -17.82 3.20 3.13
N HIS A 34 -16.59 3.35 2.63
CA HIS A 34 -15.37 3.00 3.36
C HIS A 34 -15.13 3.97 4.53
N ASP A 35 -14.59 3.49 5.64
CA ASP A 35 -14.19 4.37 6.74
C ASP A 35 -13.02 5.25 6.30
N VAL A 36 -12.05 4.68 5.55
CA VAL A 36 -10.92 5.40 5.01
C VAL A 36 -10.46 4.84 3.66
N ILE A 37 -10.23 5.73 2.71
CA ILE A 37 -9.50 5.44 1.46
C ILE A 37 -8.15 6.13 1.53
N ILE A 38 -7.09 5.44 1.10
CA ILE A 38 -5.73 5.97 1.04
C ILE A 38 -5.29 5.99 -0.42
N ILE A 39 -4.78 7.14 -0.87
CA ILE A 39 -4.32 7.33 -2.24
C ILE A 39 -2.81 7.47 -2.23
N GLY A 40 -2.13 6.46 -2.79
CA GLY A 40 -0.67 6.38 -2.87
C GLY A 40 -0.07 5.32 -1.98
N SER A 41 1.02 4.73 -2.44
CA SER A 41 1.68 3.53 -1.90
C SER A 41 3.13 3.74 -1.48
N GLY A 42 3.57 4.98 -1.33
CA GLY A 42 4.86 5.30 -0.72
C GLY A 42 4.89 4.99 0.79
N PRO A 43 6.00 5.27 1.49
CA PRO A 43 6.12 4.98 2.93
C PRO A 43 5.01 5.60 3.77
N ALA A 44 4.53 6.77 3.39
CA ALA A 44 3.42 7.45 4.07
C ALA A 44 2.11 6.69 3.90
N GLY A 45 1.81 6.23 2.66
CA GLY A 45 0.59 5.48 2.35
C GLY A 45 0.54 4.15 3.09
N TYR A 46 1.61 3.34 3.01
CA TYR A 46 1.63 2.06 3.71
C TYR A 46 1.66 2.21 5.23
N THR A 47 2.32 3.25 5.76
CA THR A 47 2.24 3.54 7.20
C THR A 47 0.81 3.85 7.62
N ALA A 48 0.11 4.71 6.86
CA ALA A 48 -1.29 5.03 7.12
C ALA A 48 -2.18 3.77 7.02
N ALA A 49 -1.97 2.95 5.98
CA ALA A 49 -2.70 1.70 5.75
C ALA A 49 -2.52 0.72 6.92
N LEU A 50 -1.28 0.51 7.35
CA LEU A 50 -0.97 -0.36 8.48
C LEU A 50 -1.71 0.07 9.75
N TYR A 51 -1.62 1.34 10.12
CA TYR A 51 -2.24 1.80 11.36
C TYR A 51 -3.77 1.90 11.28
N ALA A 52 -4.33 2.25 10.12
CA ALA A 52 -5.77 2.20 9.90
C ALA A 52 -6.30 0.75 9.97
N ALA A 53 -5.60 -0.21 9.37
CA ALA A 53 -5.95 -1.62 9.45
C ALA A 53 -5.88 -2.15 10.89
N ARG A 54 -4.85 -1.77 11.66
CA ARG A 54 -4.74 -2.12 13.08
C ARG A 54 -5.85 -1.50 13.95
N ALA A 55 -6.42 -0.39 13.51
CA ALA A 55 -7.60 0.22 14.13
C ALA A 55 -8.93 -0.37 13.61
N GLU A 56 -8.88 -1.46 12.85
CA GLU A 56 -10.03 -2.18 12.28
C GLU A 56 -10.88 -1.35 11.30
N LEU A 57 -10.31 -0.30 10.71
CA LEU A 57 -10.98 0.56 9.74
C LEU A 57 -11.02 -0.02 8.31
N LYS A 58 -10.40 -1.18 8.09
CA LYS A 58 -10.35 -1.87 6.78
C LYS A 58 -10.03 -0.91 5.63
N PRO A 59 -8.86 -0.26 5.65
CA PRO A 59 -8.53 0.77 4.67
C PRO A 59 -8.47 0.18 3.26
N LEU A 60 -9.10 0.88 2.30
CA LEU A 60 -8.92 0.67 0.88
C LEU A 60 -7.77 1.56 0.40
N VAL A 61 -6.77 0.97 -0.24
CA VAL A 61 -5.56 1.68 -0.70
C VAL A 61 -5.44 1.58 -2.21
N PHE A 62 -5.45 2.71 -2.89
CA PHE A 62 -5.12 2.78 -4.31
C PHE A 62 -3.63 3.06 -4.45
N GLU A 63 -2.89 2.03 -4.86
CA GLU A 63 -1.42 2.04 -4.93
C GLU A 63 -0.90 2.83 -6.13
N GLY A 64 -1.69 2.97 -7.19
CA GLY A 64 -1.22 3.38 -8.50
C GLY A 64 -0.56 2.21 -9.24
N TYR A 65 -0.14 2.44 -10.49
CA TYR A 65 0.49 1.40 -11.31
C TYR A 65 1.90 1.02 -10.83
N GLU A 66 2.59 1.94 -10.18
CA GLU A 66 3.93 1.73 -9.62
C GLU A 66 3.86 1.85 -8.08
N PHE A 67 3.74 0.72 -7.40
CA PHE A 67 3.67 0.70 -5.94
C PHE A 67 5.02 1.06 -5.31
N GLY A 68 4.99 1.57 -4.08
CA GLY A 68 6.18 1.85 -3.27
C GLY A 68 6.79 3.24 -3.49
N GLY A 69 6.36 3.96 -4.54
CA GLY A 69 6.81 5.32 -4.81
C GLY A 69 8.32 5.43 -5.08
N GLU A 70 8.89 6.60 -4.85
CA GLU A 70 10.29 6.91 -5.19
C GLU A 70 11.34 6.00 -4.52
N LEU A 71 11.01 5.36 -3.40
CA LEU A 71 11.92 4.43 -2.75
C LEU A 71 12.16 3.15 -3.56
N MET A 72 11.27 2.79 -4.48
CA MET A 72 11.50 1.67 -5.40
C MET A 72 12.67 1.93 -6.37
N ASN A 73 12.97 3.21 -6.63
CA ASN A 73 14.08 3.64 -7.49
C ASN A 73 15.35 3.96 -6.70
N THR A 74 15.35 3.77 -5.39
CA THR A 74 16.44 4.12 -4.48
C THR A 74 17.22 2.86 -4.09
N THR A 75 18.54 2.99 -3.97
CA THR A 75 19.40 1.92 -3.43
C THR A 75 19.30 1.87 -1.91
N ASP A 76 20.32 2.35 -1.21
CA ASP A 76 20.36 2.31 0.25
C ASP A 76 19.56 3.47 0.87
N VAL A 77 18.65 3.11 1.76
CA VAL A 77 17.88 4.05 2.60
C VAL A 77 18.49 4.03 3.99
N GLU A 78 19.27 5.04 4.32
CA GLU A 78 20.01 5.14 5.59
C GLU A 78 19.27 5.90 6.69
N ASN A 79 18.19 6.57 6.34
CA ASN A 79 17.43 7.47 7.23
C ASN A 79 16.05 6.95 7.63
N PHE A 80 15.76 5.67 7.38
CA PHE A 80 14.52 5.06 7.88
C PHE A 80 14.76 4.47 9.28
N PRO A 81 14.00 4.88 10.30
CA PRO A 81 14.23 4.41 11.67
C PRO A 81 14.10 2.88 11.81
N GLY A 82 15.02 2.26 12.54
CA GLY A 82 15.04 0.81 12.78
C GLY A 82 16.05 0.04 11.92
N PHE A 83 16.69 0.70 10.96
CA PHE A 83 17.71 0.12 10.07
C PHE A 83 19.05 0.86 10.19
N PRO A 84 19.83 0.61 11.25
CA PRO A 84 21.07 1.37 11.49
C PRO A 84 22.14 1.16 10.41
N GLU A 85 22.09 0.03 9.71
CA GLU A 85 23.00 -0.29 8.59
C GLU A 85 22.42 0.07 7.22
N GLY A 86 21.25 0.75 7.20
CA GLY A 86 20.50 0.99 5.98
C GLY A 86 19.65 -0.21 5.54
N VAL A 87 18.83 0.02 4.54
CA VAL A 87 17.98 -1.01 3.91
C VAL A 87 17.76 -0.63 2.45
N LEU A 88 17.71 -1.60 1.54
CA LEU A 88 17.37 -1.31 0.15
C LEU A 88 15.94 -0.77 0.05
N GLY A 89 15.75 0.28 -0.76
CA GLY A 89 14.44 0.91 -0.94
C GLY A 89 13.35 -0.08 -1.34
N PRO A 90 13.55 -0.92 -2.38
CA PRO A 90 12.60 -1.96 -2.78
C PRO A 90 12.26 -2.95 -1.66
N ASP A 91 13.25 -3.38 -0.88
CA ASP A 91 13.05 -4.33 0.22
C ASP A 91 12.21 -3.68 1.34
N LEU A 92 12.50 -2.43 1.67
CA LEU A 92 11.72 -1.66 2.64
C LEU A 92 10.25 -1.54 2.19
N MET A 93 10.03 -1.17 0.94
CA MET A 93 8.67 -0.98 0.42
C MET A 93 7.91 -2.29 0.30
N GLY A 94 8.56 -3.37 -0.11
CA GLY A 94 7.98 -4.72 -0.11
C GLY A 94 7.54 -5.15 1.29
N ASN A 95 8.40 -4.96 2.30
CA ASN A 95 8.09 -5.28 3.70
C ASN A 95 6.93 -4.44 4.25
N MET A 96 6.87 -3.15 3.92
CA MET A 96 5.78 -2.27 4.36
C MET A 96 4.45 -2.66 3.71
N ARG A 97 4.47 -3.02 2.43
CA ARG A 97 3.30 -3.50 1.69
C ARG A 97 2.74 -4.78 2.32
N GLU A 98 3.60 -5.78 2.48
CA GLU A 98 3.24 -7.07 3.10
C GLU A 98 2.70 -6.87 4.52
N GLN A 99 3.29 -5.97 5.29
CA GLN A 99 2.85 -5.67 6.64
C GLN A 99 1.45 -5.03 6.64
N ALA A 100 1.15 -4.09 5.75
CA ALA A 100 -0.17 -3.48 5.65
C ALA A 100 -1.24 -4.52 5.26
N GLU A 101 -0.96 -5.36 4.26
CA GLU A 101 -1.83 -6.43 3.80
C GLU A 101 -2.10 -7.47 4.90
N LYS A 102 -1.06 -7.88 5.63
CA LYS A 102 -1.17 -8.81 6.77
C LYS A 102 -2.15 -8.32 7.85
N PHE A 103 -2.27 -7.03 8.06
CA PHE A 103 -3.21 -6.46 9.03
C PHE A 103 -4.59 -6.16 8.42
N GLY A 104 -4.81 -6.45 7.14
CA GLY A 104 -6.13 -6.38 6.51
C GLY A 104 -6.40 -5.11 5.72
N ALA A 105 -5.36 -4.40 5.27
CA ALA A 105 -5.51 -3.36 4.26
C ALA A 105 -5.84 -4.01 2.90
N ASP A 106 -6.83 -3.47 2.18
CA ASP A 106 -7.15 -3.85 0.82
C ASP A 106 -6.29 -3.00 -0.13
N LEU A 107 -5.28 -3.62 -0.75
CA LEU A 107 -4.30 -2.94 -1.60
C LEU A 107 -4.63 -3.19 -3.06
N ARG A 108 -4.86 -2.10 -3.83
CA ARG A 108 -5.26 -2.18 -5.22
C ARG A 108 -4.30 -1.42 -6.13
N PRO A 109 -3.75 -2.08 -7.17
CA PRO A 109 -2.81 -1.47 -8.12
C PRO A 109 -3.54 -0.61 -9.15
N GLU A 110 -4.44 0.24 -8.71
CA GLU A 110 -5.27 1.10 -9.57
C GLU A 110 -4.88 2.55 -9.36
N LEU A 111 -5.00 3.34 -10.43
CA LEU A 111 -4.72 4.77 -10.39
C LEU A 111 -6.03 5.55 -10.15
N VAL A 112 -5.99 6.46 -9.20
CA VAL A 112 -7.09 7.39 -8.97
C VAL A 112 -7.03 8.52 -10.00
N ASP A 113 -8.11 8.70 -10.77
CA ASP A 113 -8.20 9.72 -11.80
C ASP A 113 -8.65 11.07 -11.25
N ARG A 114 -9.60 11.04 -10.33
CA ARG A 114 -10.26 12.23 -9.82
C ARG A 114 -10.80 12.01 -8.41
N VAL A 115 -10.93 13.10 -7.68
CA VAL A 115 -11.55 13.11 -6.34
C VAL A 115 -12.56 14.26 -6.24
N ASP A 116 -13.59 14.08 -5.40
CA ASP A 116 -14.51 15.14 -5.00
C ASP A 116 -14.66 15.10 -3.46
N PHE A 117 -14.18 16.13 -2.82
CA PHE A 117 -14.19 16.28 -1.37
C PHE A 117 -15.18 17.33 -0.86
N SER A 118 -16.05 17.84 -1.72
CA SER A 118 -17.00 18.90 -1.38
C SER A 118 -18.09 18.47 -0.40
N GLY A 119 -18.47 17.18 -0.43
CA GLY A 119 -19.50 16.60 0.43
C GLY A 119 -18.97 16.06 1.76
N GLU A 120 -19.88 15.65 2.64
CA GLU A 120 -19.56 14.91 3.87
C GLU A 120 -18.89 13.57 3.52
N ILE A 121 -19.51 12.83 2.61
CA ILE A 121 -18.92 11.62 2.02
C ILE A 121 -18.01 12.04 0.88
N LYS A 122 -16.76 11.60 0.96
CA LYS A 122 -15.72 11.87 -0.04
C LYS A 122 -15.86 10.86 -1.18
N LYS A 123 -15.59 11.32 -2.40
CA LYS A 123 -15.67 10.49 -3.59
C LYS A 123 -14.31 10.36 -4.23
N VAL A 124 -13.96 9.14 -4.59
CA VAL A 124 -12.72 8.78 -5.29
C VAL A 124 -13.12 8.04 -6.56
N PHE A 125 -12.53 8.41 -7.68
CA PHE A 125 -12.88 7.87 -8.99
C PHE A 125 -11.67 7.14 -9.57
N VAL A 126 -11.92 5.94 -10.02
CA VAL A 126 -10.96 5.04 -10.67
C VAL A 126 -11.61 4.49 -11.92
N ASP A 127 -11.10 4.83 -13.08
CA ASP A 127 -11.77 4.56 -14.37
C ASP A 127 -13.24 5.05 -14.35
N ASP A 128 -14.19 4.16 -14.59
CA ASP A 128 -15.63 4.47 -14.58
C ASP A 128 -16.30 4.19 -13.22
N GLU A 129 -15.54 3.80 -12.19
CA GLU A 129 -16.06 3.43 -10.86
C GLU A 129 -15.96 4.61 -9.88
N GLU A 130 -16.97 4.77 -9.02
CA GLU A 130 -17.03 5.79 -7.96
C GLU A 130 -17.02 5.12 -6.59
N PHE A 131 -15.96 5.37 -5.80
CA PHE A 131 -15.81 4.89 -4.43
C PHE A 131 -16.13 5.97 -3.42
N HIS A 132 -16.78 5.59 -2.32
CA HIS A 132 -17.19 6.49 -1.27
C HIS A 132 -16.42 6.26 0.03
N ALA A 133 -16.02 7.34 0.71
CA ALA A 133 -15.34 7.24 2.00
C ALA A 133 -15.74 8.35 2.98
N ARG A 134 -15.68 8.04 4.26
CA ARG A 134 -15.82 9.03 5.36
C ARG A 134 -14.57 9.92 5.43
N ALA A 135 -13.40 9.34 5.22
CA ALA A 135 -12.11 10.03 5.21
C ALA A 135 -11.25 9.58 4.04
N VAL A 136 -10.42 10.48 3.54
CA VAL A 136 -9.40 10.17 2.53
C VAL A 136 -8.04 10.68 3.00
N ILE A 137 -7.03 9.82 2.89
CA ILE A 137 -5.62 10.19 3.13
C ILE A 137 -4.93 10.32 1.78
N LEU A 138 -4.39 11.51 1.51
CA LEU A 138 -3.58 11.76 0.33
C LEU A 138 -2.11 11.51 0.66
N ALA A 139 -1.52 10.48 0.05
CA ALA A 139 -0.13 10.09 0.22
C ALA A 139 0.55 9.93 -1.16
N THR A 140 0.21 10.80 -2.10
CA THR A 140 0.55 10.73 -3.52
C THR A 140 2.03 11.03 -3.83
N GLY A 141 2.81 11.41 -2.81
CA GLY A 141 4.24 11.71 -2.96
C GLY A 141 4.51 12.98 -3.77
N ALA A 142 5.65 12.99 -4.44
CA ALA A 142 6.09 14.09 -5.29
C ALA A 142 6.85 13.54 -6.50
N ALA A 143 6.81 14.26 -7.59
CA ALA A 143 7.63 14.00 -8.77
C ALA A 143 8.62 15.14 -8.99
N PRO A 144 9.82 14.87 -9.54
CA PRO A 144 10.79 15.91 -9.86
C PRO A 144 10.22 16.86 -10.93
N ARG A 145 10.47 18.15 -10.74
CA ARG A 145 10.07 19.16 -11.71
C ARG A 145 11.20 19.41 -12.69
N HIS A 146 11.02 18.92 -13.91
CA HIS A 146 12.01 19.13 -14.97
C HIS A 146 12.12 20.61 -15.36
N LEU A 147 13.36 21.07 -15.52
CA LEU A 147 13.66 22.43 -15.98
C LEU A 147 13.57 22.54 -17.52
N GLY A 148 13.66 21.43 -18.23
CA GLY A 148 13.64 21.36 -19.69
C GLY A 148 14.92 21.87 -20.35
N ILE A 149 16.06 21.78 -19.65
CA ILE A 149 17.38 22.23 -20.16
C ILE A 149 18.19 21.07 -20.74
N PRO A 150 19.09 21.32 -21.71
CA PRO A 150 19.95 20.28 -22.23
C PRO A 150 20.82 19.63 -21.13
N GLY A 151 20.82 18.28 -21.09
CA GLY A 151 21.60 17.50 -20.12
C GLY A 151 20.86 17.21 -18.80
N GLU A 152 19.57 17.47 -18.70
CA GLU A 152 18.76 17.15 -17.54
C GLU A 152 18.31 15.68 -17.50
N ALA A 153 18.37 14.95 -18.62
CA ALA A 153 17.96 13.54 -18.78
C ALA A 153 19.15 12.61 -18.75
#